data_b33fe695c45c0f21be803c82c057bef8
#
_entry.id   b33fe695c45c0f21be803c82c057bef8
#
_cell.length_a   1.000
_cell.length_b   1.000
_cell.length_c   1.000
_cell.angle_alpha   90.00
_cell.angle_beta   90.00
_cell.angle_gamma   90.00
#
_symmetry.space_group_name_H-M   'P 1'
#
loop_
_entity.id
_entity.type
_entity.pdbx_description
1 polymer ?
#
loop_
_entity_poly.entity_id
_entity_poly.type
_entity_poly.pdbx_seq_one_letter_code
_entity_poly.pdbx_strand_id
1 'polypeptide(L)'
;MTLFTDLPGDEGLPGCERALAMIAVMTSTTMAVFDGAMVNIALPEMAHALNATAAQTVWVANGYLLSAAMTLAIFAALAGRLGFRTLFAAGVGLFTLASLGCALSPSLPWLVAMRILQGVGGAATLSIAPAILRTIFPNRLLGRILGMNALLIATSTAIAPVLGGALLATLGWPWLFAINIAPGVLALLLTLRTLPNDTHPSRGPFDVPGALLSALMLGAAVMASDALSLEALLGFGALALVAGLLLAWRLKRAPAPLLPPQLFANARFSLAALTSLASFV
;
A
#
# COMPACT_ATOMS: atom_id res chain seq x y z
N MET A 1 -8.42 17.82 -24.15
CA MET A 1 -7.21 18.27 -23.42
C MET A 1 -6.36 17.05 -23.12
N THR A 2 -5.15 17.00 -23.61
CA THR A 2 -4.21 15.91 -23.37
C THR A 2 -3.61 16.04 -21.99
N LEU A 3 -3.36 14.92 -21.29
CA LEU A 3 -2.80 14.87 -19.92
C LEU A 3 -1.39 15.48 -19.83
N PHE A 4 -0.69 15.56 -20.94
CA PHE A 4 0.72 15.93 -21.01
C PHE A 4 0.96 17.25 -21.74
N THR A 5 -0.11 18.01 -22.05
CA THR A 5 0.01 19.35 -22.62
C THR A 5 0.19 20.35 -21.50
N ASP A 6 1.23 21.16 -21.59
CA ASP A 6 1.50 22.25 -20.67
C ASP A 6 0.74 23.51 -21.10
N LEU A 7 0.06 24.15 -20.17
CA LEU A 7 -0.61 25.45 -20.36
C LEU A 7 0.11 26.51 -19.51
N PRO A 8 0.11 27.77 -19.95
CA PRO A 8 0.64 28.86 -19.14
C PRO A 8 -0.04 28.90 -17.76
N GLY A 9 0.76 28.87 -16.68
CA GLY A 9 0.27 28.86 -15.30
C GLY A 9 -0.02 27.48 -14.72
N ASP A 10 0.25 26.38 -15.45
CA ASP A 10 0.18 25.03 -14.88
C ASP A 10 1.26 24.83 -13.79
N GLU A 11 0.82 24.31 -12.66
CA GLU A 11 1.69 23.81 -11.58
C GLU A 11 2.06 22.33 -11.83
N GLY A 12 3.17 21.86 -11.23
CA GLY A 12 3.63 20.47 -11.31
C GLY A 12 4.78 20.27 -12.29
N LEU A 13 4.99 19.02 -12.74
CA LEU A 13 6.07 18.68 -13.65
C LEU A 13 5.75 19.02 -15.12
N PRO A 14 6.77 19.29 -15.96
CA PRO A 14 6.60 19.39 -17.43
C PRO A 14 6.03 18.09 -18.03
N GLY A 15 5.33 18.21 -19.16
CA GLY A 15 4.54 17.12 -19.74
C GLY A 15 5.27 15.79 -19.94
N CYS A 16 6.54 15.81 -20.39
CA CYS A 16 7.32 14.58 -20.56
C CYS A 16 7.74 13.96 -19.23
N GLU A 17 8.23 14.74 -18.27
CA GLU A 17 8.60 14.25 -16.93
C GLU A 17 7.38 13.79 -16.18
N ARG A 18 6.25 14.50 -16.32
CA ARG A 18 4.94 14.13 -15.78
C ARG A 18 4.50 12.75 -16.27
N ALA A 19 4.71 12.44 -17.58
CA ALA A 19 4.36 11.14 -18.13
C ALA A 19 5.19 10.01 -17.51
N LEU A 20 6.50 10.20 -17.41
CA LEU A 20 7.41 9.21 -16.81
C LEU A 20 7.13 8.99 -15.32
N ALA A 21 6.89 10.07 -14.57
CA ALA A 21 6.51 10.00 -13.16
C ALA A 21 5.17 9.27 -12.98
N MET A 22 4.18 9.55 -13.85
CA MET A 22 2.90 8.83 -13.85
C MET A 22 3.09 7.32 -14.10
N ILE A 23 3.93 6.95 -15.08
CA ILE A 23 4.24 5.54 -15.36
C ILE A 23 4.85 4.88 -14.12
N ALA A 24 5.80 5.53 -13.44
CA ALA A 24 6.40 4.99 -12.22
C ALA A 24 5.35 4.72 -11.13
N VAL A 25 4.48 5.71 -10.86
CA VAL A 25 3.45 5.59 -9.81
C VAL A 25 2.41 4.54 -10.18
N MET A 26 1.91 4.55 -11.41
CA MET A 26 0.88 3.60 -11.84
C MET A 26 1.40 2.18 -11.92
N THR A 27 2.64 1.96 -12.39
CA THR A 27 3.28 0.64 -12.39
C THR A 27 3.41 0.10 -10.96
N SER A 28 3.90 0.90 -10.03
CA SER A 28 4.03 0.48 -8.62
C SER A 28 2.68 0.18 -7.97
N THR A 29 1.66 1.00 -8.24
CA THR A 29 0.29 0.76 -7.76
C THR A 29 -0.26 -0.55 -8.31
N THR A 30 -0.13 -0.77 -9.62
CA THR A 30 -0.56 -2.00 -10.29
C THR A 30 0.12 -3.23 -9.67
N MET A 31 1.44 -3.20 -9.50
CA MET A 31 2.20 -4.30 -8.89
C MET A 31 1.65 -4.67 -7.51
N ALA A 32 1.46 -3.69 -6.62
CA ALA A 32 1.00 -3.92 -5.27
C ALA A 32 -0.43 -4.50 -5.24
N VAL A 33 -1.31 -4.03 -6.13
CA VAL A 33 -2.69 -4.52 -6.26
C VAL A 33 -2.75 -5.92 -6.86
N PHE A 34 -2.01 -6.16 -7.94
CA PHE A 34 -1.94 -7.49 -8.56
C PHE A 34 -1.41 -8.54 -7.60
N ASP A 35 -0.31 -8.23 -6.92
CA ASP A 35 0.33 -9.14 -5.98
C ASP A 35 -0.61 -9.56 -4.85
N GLY A 36 -1.33 -8.59 -4.24
CA GLY A 36 -2.30 -8.89 -3.19
C GLY A 36 -3.46 -9.77 -3.64
N ALA A 37 -3.89 -9.66 -4.90
CA ALA A 37 -5.04 -10.40 -5.42
C ALA A 37 -4.67 -11.78 -5.99
N MET A 38 -3.47 -11.92 -6.62
CA MET A 38 -3.06 -13.17 -7.28
C MET A 38 -2.67 -14.29 -6.33
N VAL A 39 -2.09 -13.96 -5.16
CA VAL A 39 -1.52 -14.95 -4.23
C VAL A 39 -2.56 -15.94 -3.70
N ASN A 40 -3.79 -15.49 -3.46
CA ASN A 40 -4.85 -16.35 -2.90
C ASN A 40 -5.13 -17.60 -3.75
N ILE A 41 -4.96 -17.53 -5.07
CA ILE A 41 -5.20 -18.66 -5.99
C ILE A 41 -4.11 -19.71 -5.85
N ALA A 42 -2.89 -19.30 -5.49
CA ALA A 42 -1.73 -20.18 -5.42
C ALA A 42 -1.51 -20.83 -4.05
N LEU A 43 -2.30 -20.44 -3.03
CA LEU A 43 -2.14 -20.99 -1.66
C LEU A 43 -2.16 -22.53 -1.61
N PRO A 44 -3.05 -23.24 -2.33
CA PRO A 44 -3.04 -24.72 -2.32
C PRO A 44 -1.75 -25.32 -2.92
N GLU A 45 -1.24 -24.75 -4.02
CA GLU A 45 0.00 -25.20 -4.64
C GLU A 45 1.21 -24.93 -3.76
N MET A 46 1.27 -23.74 -3.14
CA MET A 46 2.31 -23.38 -2.17
C MET A 46 2.30 -24.33 -0.96
N ALA A 47 1.10 -24.70 -0.44
CA ALA A 47 0.96 -25.63 0.65
C ALA A 47 1.59 -26.98 0.29
N HIS A 48 1.29 -27.50 -0.90
CA HIS A 48 1.83 -28.74 -1.39
C HIS A 48 3.33 -28.66 -1.63
N ALA A 49 3.80 -27.62 -2.33
CA ALA A 49 5.20 -27.45 -2.69
C ALA A 49 6.13 -27.24 -1.48
N LEU A 50 5.63 -26.58 -0.43
CA LEU A 50 6.41 -26.28 0.78
C LEU A 50 6.11 -27.24 1.95
N ASN A 51 5.37 -28.34 1.70
CA ASN A 51 4.97 -29.33 2.70
C ASN A 51 4.32 -28.71 3.94
N ALA A 52 3.40 -27.76 3.71
CA ALA A 52 2.73 -27.00 4.76
C ALA A 52 1.22 -27.30 4.80
N THR A 53 0.60 -27.07 5.94
CA THR A 53 -0.86 -27.15 6.07
C THR A 53 -1.54 -25.93 5.45
N ALA A 54 -2.80 -26.07 5.05
CA ALA A 54 -3.60 -24.93 4.54
C ALA A 54 -3.65 -23.77 5.53
N ALA A 55 -3.82 -24.05 6.83
CA ALA A 55 -3.83 -23.04 7.88
C ALA A 55 -2.50 -22.27 8.00
N GLN A 56 -1.38 -22.93 7.81
CA GLN A 56 -0.07 -22.27 7.81
C GLN A 56 0.13 -21.42 6.57
N THR A 57 -0.34 -21.90 5.41
CA THR A 57 -0.12 -21.22 4.12
C THR A 57 -0.95 -19.94 3.99
N VAL A 58 -2.08 -19.84 4.67
CA VAL A 58 -2.88 -18.60 4.73
C VAL A 58 -2.05 -17.39 5.21
N TRP A 59 -1.02 -17.62 6.04
CA TRP A 59 -0.11 -16.57 6.48
C TRP A 59 0.70 -15.91 5.36
N VAL A 60 0.81 -16.54 4.19
CA VAL A 60 1.43 -15.93 3.00
C VAL A 60 0.60 -14.73 2.52
N ALA A 61 -0.72 -14.84 2.55
CA ALA A 61 -1.62 -13.71 2.22
C ALA A 61 -1.76 -12.75 3.40
N ASN A 62 -2.04 -13.28 4.60
CA ASN A 62 -2.30 -12.47 5.79
C ASN A 62 -1.08 -11.68 6.25
N GLY A 63 0.12 -12.23 6.13
CA GLY A 63 1.36 -11.52 6.46
C GLY A 63 1.55 -10.25 5.63
N TYR A 64 1.23 -10.30 4.35
CA TYR A 64 1.22 -9.12 3.47
C TYR A 64 0.15 -8.10 3.88
N LEU A 65 -1.10 -8.53 3.99
CA LEU A 65 -2.23 -7.64 4.32
C LEU A 65 -2.05 -6.99 5.70
N LEU A 66 -1.64 -7.77 6.68
CA LEU A 66 -1.41 -7.30 8.04
C LEU A 66 -0.31 -6.24 8.11
N SER A 67 0.87 -6.54 7.53
CA SER A 67 1.99 -5.60 7.51
C SER A 67 1.67 -4.34 6.70
N ALA A 68 0.94 -4.47 5.58
CA ALA A 68 0.47 -3.34 4.79
C ALA A 68 -0.51 -2.47 5.60
N ALA A 69 -1.52 -3.05 6.23
CA ALA A 69 -2.48 -2.31 7.05
C ALA A 69 -1.81 -1.58 8.21
N MET A 70 -0.92 -2.25 8.95
CA MET A 70 -0.20 -1.68 10.09
C MET A 70 0.69 -0.50 9.72
N THR A 71 1.27 -0.49 8.51
CA THR A 71 2.28 0.50 8.13
C THR A 71 1.76 1.62 7.23
N LEU A 72 0.58 1.46 6.63
CA LEU A 72 0.00 2.42 5.68
C LEU A 72 -0.09 3.85 6.27
N ALA A 73 -0.67 4.00 7.46
CA ALA A 73 -0.83 5.29 8.12
C ALA A 73 0.51 5.89 8.56
N ILE A 74 1.47 5.03 8.92
CA ILE A 74 2.83 5.43 9.30
C ILE A 74 3.53 6.06 8.11
N PHE A 75 3.49 5.43 6.94
CA PHE A 75 4.12 5.96 5.73
C PHE A 75 3.45 7.23 5.22
N ALA A 76 2.13 7.33 5.31
CA ALA A 76 1.43 8.57 5.00
C ALA A 76 1.92 9.76 5.84
N ALA A 77 2.16 9.54 7.14
CA ALA A 77 2.69 10.57 8.05
C ALA A 77 4.19 10.83 7.86
N LEU A 78 4.98 9.82 7.49
CA LEU A 78 6.41 9.94 7.23
C LEU A 78 6.70 10.64 5.90
N ALA A 79 5.80 10.56 4.93
CA ALA A 79 5.98 11.11 3.60
C ALA A 79 6.26 12.62 3.60
N GLY A 80 5.57 13.38 4.46
CA GLY A 80 5.82 14.81 4.62
C GLY A 80 7.16 15.18 5.28
N ARG A 81 7.86 14.19 5.87
CA ARG A 81 9.14 14.42 6.60
C ARG A 81 10.34 13.97 5.80
N LEU A 82 10.26 12.79 5.20
CA LEU A 82 11.36 12.17 4.46
C LEU A 82 11.36 12.55 2.96
N GLY A 83 10.28 13.19 2.51
CA GLY A 83 10.04 13.50 1.11
C GLY A 83 9.40 12.32 0.35
N PHE A 84 8.52 12.66 -0.58
CA PHE A 84 7.75 11.67 -1.35
C PHE A 84 8.65 10.76 -2.19
N ARG A 85 9.66 11.33 -2.87
CA ARG A 85 10.59 10.58 -3.72
C ARG A 85 11.35 9.52 -2.93
N THR A 86 11.97 9.91 -1.81
CA THR A 86 12.80 9.01 -1.00
C THR A 86 11.98 7.86 -0.45
N LEU A 87 10.82 8.15 0.13
CA LEU A 87 9.99 7.14 0.76
C LEU A 87 9.31 6.23 -0.27
N PHE A 88 8.89 6.78 -1.41
CA PHE A 88 8.31 6.00 -2.50
C PHE A 88 9.36 5.09 -3.15
N ALA A 89 10.58 5.59 -3.43
CA ALA A 89 11.67 4.80 -3.97
C ALA A 89 12.08 3.66 -3.01
N ALA A 90 12.16 3.95 -1.70
CA ALA A 90 12.43 2.94 -0.68
C ALA A 90 11.32 1.87 -0.65
N GLY A 91 10.05 2.28 -0.75
CA GLY A 91 8.91 1.36 -0.81
C GLY A 91 8.93 0.46 -2.03
N VAL A 92 9.12 1.02 -3.23
CA VAL A 92 9.24 0.26 -4.48
C VAL A 92 10.44 -0.68 -4.44
N GLY A 93 11.59 -0.21 -3.96
CA GLY A 93 12.80 -1.02 -3.82
C GLY A 93 12.59 -2.19 -2.86
N LEU A 94 12.02 -1.94 -1.68
CA LEU A 94 11.72 -2.97 -0.68
C LEU A 94 10.72 -3.99 -1.25
N PHE A 95 9.64 -3.52 -1.91
CA PHE A 95 8.65 -4.39 -2.55
C PHE A 95 9.29 -5.31 -3.60
N THR A 96 10.15 -4.74 -4.46
CA THR A 96 10.81 -5.48 -5.53
C THR A 96 11.80 -6.52 -4.99
N LEU A 97 12.61 -6.14 -4.00
CA LEU A 97 13.56 -7.06 -3.35
C LEU A 97 12.84 -8.17 -2.58
N ALA A 98 11.77 -7.83 -1.87
CA ALA A 98 10.95 -8.82 -1.19
C ALA A 98 10.23 -9.76 -2.18
N SER A 99 9.80 -9.25 -3.34
CA SER A 99 9.24 -10.09 -4.42
C SER A 99 10.27 -11.10 -4.94
N LEU A 100 11.53 -10.68 -5.11
CA LEU A 100 12.62 -11.61 -5.45
C LEU A 100 12.82 -12.65 -4.34
N GLY A 101 12.81 -12.22 -3.08
CA GLY A 101 12.91 -13.09 -1.92
C GLY A 101 11.75 -14.10 -1.83
N CYS A 102 10.52 -13.70 -2.20
CA CYS A 102 9.37 -14.59 -2.31
C CYS A 102 9.56 -15.63 -3.45
N ALA A 103 9.99 -15.18 -4.62
CA ALA A 103 10.20 -16.05 -5.78
C ALA A 103 11.28 -17.11 -5.53
N LEU A 104 12.29 -16.80 -4.72
CA LEU A 104 13.41 -17.68 -4.38
C LEU A 104 13.20 -18.39 -3.03
N SER A 105 12.01 -18.40 -2.47
CA SER A 105 11.79 -18.91 -1.11
C SER A 105 11.97 -20.44 -1.00
N PRO A 106 12.83 -20.90 -0.11
CA PRO A 106 13.08 -22.35 0.09
C PRO A 106 12.12 -22.97 1.12
N SER A 107 11.36 -22.17 1.86
CA SER A 107 10.50 -22.63 2.95
C SER A 107 9.35 -21.67 3.23
N LEU A 108 8.26 -22.17 3.84
CA LEU A 108 7.12 -21.35 4.20
C LEU A 108 7.47 -20.20 5.17
N PRO A 109 8.25 -20.38 6.26
CA PRO A 109 8.62 -19.26 7.13
C PRO A 109 9.38 -18.15 6.42
N TRP A 110 10.27 -18.51 5.47
CA TRP A 110 10.97 -17.55 4.64
C TRP A 110 10.00 -16.78 3.75
N LEU A 111 9.08 -17.49 3.08
CA LEU A 111 8.07 -16.88 2.23
C LEU A 111 7.21 -15.88 3.02
N VAL A 112 6.73 -16.28 4.19
CA VAL A 112 5.94 -15.39 5.07
C VAL A 112 6.75 -14.17 5.51
N ALA A 113 8.01 -14.32 5.88
CA ALA A 113 8.88 -13.19 6.24
C ALA A 113 9.04 -12.21 5.05
N MET A 114 9.27 -12.71 3.85
CA MET A 114 9.36 -11.86 2.64
C MET A 114 8.02 -11.21 2.31
N ARG A 115 6.90 -11.88 2.54
CA ARG A 115 5.54 -11.30 2.37
C ARG A 115 5.29 -10.14 3.33
N ILE A 116 5.74 -10.24 4.58
CA ILE A 116 5.67 -9.14 5.55
C ILE A 116 6.47 -7.94 5.03
N LEU A 117 7.71 -8.14 4.57
CA LEU A 117 8.52 -7.06 4.01
C LEU A 117 7.89 -6.47 2.74
N GLN A 118 7.32 -7.31 1.90
CA GLN A 118 6.62 -6.89 0.68
C GLN A 118 5.38 -6.03 1.01
N GLY A 119 4.62 -6.40 2.05
CA GLY A 119 3.47 -5.62 2.52
C GLY A 119 3.89 -4.23 3.05
N VAL A 120 5.00 -4.14 3.77
CA VAL A 120 5.60 -2.86 4.19
C VAL A 120 5.96 -2.00 2.97
N GLY A 121 6.62 -2.57 1.95
CA GLY A 121 6.95 -1.87 0.70
C GLY A 121 5.71 -1.42 -0.07
N GLY A 122 4.70 -2.29 -0.17
CA GLY A 122 3.41 -2.01 -0.79
C GLY A 122 2.65 -0.87 -0.10
N ALA A 123 2.62 -0.88 1.23
CA ALA A 123 2.01 0.21 2.00
C ALA A 123 2.68 1.56 1.75
N ALA A 124 4.01 1.59 1.69
CA ALA A 124 4.74 2.82 1.39
C ALA A 124 4.36 3.37 0.00
N THR A 125 4.26 2.51 -1.02
CA THR A 125 3.89 2.94 -2.37
C THR A 125 2.43 3.39 -2.46
N LEU A 126 1.48 2.60 -1.93
CA LEU A 126 0.05 2.87 -2.02
C LEU A 126 -0.37 4.11 -1.23
N SER A 127 0.21 4.35 -0.05
CA SER A 127 -0.11 5.51 0.77
C SER A 127 0.35 6.83 0.17
N ILE A 128 1.46 6.82 -0.58
CA ILE A 128 2.10 8.03 -1.11
C ILE A 128 1.68 8.32 -2.55
N ALA A 129 1.27 7.32 -3.32
CA ALA A 129 0.90 7.46 -4.73
C ALA A 129 -0.09 8.61 -5.02
N PRO A 130 -1.21 8.76 -4.29
CA PRO A 130 -2.13 9.87 -4.51
C PRO A 130 -1.51 11.25 -4.23
N ALA A 131 -0.61 11.35 -3.24
CA ALA A 131 0.09 12.59 -2.91
C ALA A 131 1.07 12.97 -4.03
N ILE A 132 1.83 12.01 -4.56
CA ILE A 132 2.71 12.24 -5.71
C ILE A 132 1.90 12.72 -6.92
N LEU A 133 0.79 12.05 -7.24
CA LEU A 133 -0.05 12.45 -8.37
C LEU A 133 -0.56 13.90 -8.23
N ARG A 134 -0.87 14.35 -7.01
CA ARG A 134 -1.24 15.75 -6.74
C ARG A 134 -0.08 16.72 -6.91
N THR A 135 1.16 16.29 -6.67
CA THR A 135 2.35 17.14 -6.82
C THR A 135 2.77 17.29 -8.27
N ILE A 136 2.63 16.21 -9.08
CA ILE A 136 3.12 16.20 -10.46
C ILE A 136 2.11 16.70 -11.49
N PHE A 137 0.79 16.67 -11.16
CA PHE A 137 -0.26 17.13 -12.08
C PHE A 137 -0.85 18.48 -11.64
N PRO A 138 -1.17 19.37 -12.61
CA PRO A 138 -1.85 20.62 -12.32
C PRO A 138 -3.27 20.37 -11.79
N ASN A 139 -3.75 21.28 -10.94
CA ASN A 139 -5.04 21.17 -10.27
C ASN A 139 -6.22 20.87 -11.21
N ARG A 140 -6.21 21.41 -12.45
CA ARG A 140 -7.24 21.19 -13.47
C ARG A 140 -7.36 19.73 -13.94
N LEU A 141 -6.32 18.91 -13.76
CA LEU A 141 -6.26 17.51 -14.16
C LEU A 141 -6.42 16.52 -13.01
N LEU A 142 -6.41 16.97 -11.76
CA LEU A 142 -6.40 16.10 -10.57
C LEU A 142 -7.59 15.13 -10.53
N GLY A 143 -8.81 15.60 -10.81
CA GLY A 143 -9.98 14.73 -10.81
C GLY A 143 -9.86 13.60 -11.84
N ARG A 144 -9.33 13.90 -13.02
CA ARG A 144 -9.14 12.92 -14.08
C ARG A 144 -8.06 11.90 -13.73
N ILE A 145 -6.91 12.35 -13.22
CA ILE A 145 -5.80 11.44 -12.92
C ILE A 145 -6.10 10.55 -11.70
N LEU A 146 -6.76 11.09 -10.66
CA LEU A 146 -7.19 10.29 -9.53
C LEU A 146 -8.27 9.28 -9.93
N GLY A 147 -9.20 9.66 -10.81
CA GLY A 147 -10.16 8.73 -11.41
C GLY A 147 -9.50 7.63 -12.24
N MET A 148 -8.47 7.96 -13.03
CA MET A 148 -7.67 6.95 -13.76
C MET A 148 -6.93 6.02 -12.82
N ASN A 149 -6.35 6.53 -11.73
CA ASN A 149 -5.71 5.68 -10.72
C ASN A 149 -6.71 4.74 -10.04
N ALA A 150 -7.89 5.22 -9.69
CA ALA A 150 -8.95 4.37 -9.13
C ALA A 150 -9.42 3.30 -10.13
N LEU A 151 -9.60 3.66 -11.40
CA LEU A 151 -9.92 2.71 -12.47
C LEU A 151 -8.82 1.65 -12.65
N LEU A 152 -7.55 2.07 -12.60
CA LEU A 152 -6.41 1.17 -12.67
C LEU A 152 -6.42 0.15 -11.53
N ILE A 153 -6.69 0.58 -10.30
CA ILE A 153 -6.80 -0.29 -9.13
C ILE A 153 -7.94 -1.30 -9.35
N ALA A 154 -9.13 -0.83 -9.72
CA ALA A 154 -10.30 -1.69 -9.93
C ALA A 154 -10.08 -2.72 -11.05
N THR A 155 -9.54 -2.30 -12.18
CA THR A 155 -9.24 -3.20 -13.31
C THR A 155 -8.13 -4.19 -12.96
N SER A 156 -7.10 -3.75 -12.24
CA SER A 156 -6.02 -4.61 -11.75
C SER A 156 -6.58 -5.72 -10.84
N THR A 157 -7.40 -5.36 -9.87
CA THR A 157 -8.03 -6.34 -8.97
C THR A 157 -8.90 -7.35 -9.73
N ALA A 158 -9.66 -6.89 -10.74
CA ALA A 158 -10.51 -7.77 -11.54
C ALA A 158 -9.73 -8.73 -12.46
N ILE A 159 -8.60 -8.28 -13.01
CA ILE A 159 -7.77 -9.06 -13.94
C ILE A 159 -6.78 -9.97 -13.19
N ALA A 160 -6.35 -9.61 -12.00
CA ALA A 160 -5.33 -10.32 -11.22
C ALA A 160 -5.61 -11.83 -11.07
N PRO A 161 -6.83 -12.31 -10.78
CA PRO A 161 -7.10 -13.74 -10.69
C PRO A 161 -6.87 -14.49 -12.00
N VAL A 162 -7.24 -13.89 -13.13
CA VAL A 162 -7.08 -14.52 -14.45
C VAL A 162 -5.60 -14.65 -14.82
N LEU A 163 -4.84 -13.57 -14.64
CA LEU A 163 -3.40 -13.58 -14.90
C LEU A 163 -2.66 -14.49 -13.91
N GLY A 164 -3.04 -14.44 -12.63
CA GLY A 164 -2.46 -15.30 -11.61
C GLY A 164 -2.70 -16.78 -11.89
N GLY A 165 -3.91 -17.15 -12.30
CA GLY A 165 -4.26 -18.51 -12.70
C GLY A 165 -3.47 -18.99 -13.93
N ALA A 166 -3.31 -18.13 -14.94
CA ALA A 166 -2.53 -18.44 -16.15
C ALA A 166 -1.04 -18.60 -15.83
N LEU A 167 -0.45 -17.73 -15.01
CA LEU A 167 0.94 -17.86 -14.57
C LEU A 167 1.15 -19.14 -13.74
N LEU A 168 0.22 -19.42 -12.83
CA LEU A 168 0.28 -20.61 -11.98
C LEU A 168 0.26 -21.90 -12.82
N ALA A 169 -0.66 -21.97 -13.79
CA ALA A 169 -0.80 -23.15 -14.66
C ALA A 169 0.38 -23.38 -15.61
N THR A 170 1.13 -22.36 -15.99
CA THR A 170 2.20 -22.45 -16.97
C THR A 170 3.60 -22.45 -16.39
N LEU A 171 3.84 -21.65 -15.34
CA LEU A 171 5.16 -21.37 -14.80
C LEU A 171 5.29 -21.73 -13.31
N GLY A 172 4.17 -21.96 -12.62
CA GLY A 172 4.11 -22.26 -11.19
C GLY A 172 4.13 -21.00 -10.30
N TRP A 173 3.89 -21.21 -9.00
CA TRP A 173 3.68 -20.14 -8.00
C TRP A 173 4.86 -19.15 -7.83
N PRO A 174 6.16 -19.49 -7.97
CA PRO A 174 7.24 -18.52 -7.80
C PRO A 174 7.15 -17.35 -8.79
N TRP A 175 6.60 -17.58 -9.98
CA TRP A 175 6.46 -16.56 -11.01
C TRP A 175 5.42 -15.50 -10.69
N LEU A 176 4.47 -15.78 -9.79
CA LEU A 176 3.55 -14.77 -9.28
C LEU A 176 4.27 -13.60 -8.58
N PHE A 177 5.43 -13.88 -7.99
CA PHE A 177 6.30 -12.89 -7.38
C PHE A 177 7.34 -12.36 -8.35
N ALA A 178 7.94 -13.25 -9.15
CA ALA A 178 9.00 -12.88 -10.10
C ALA A 178 8.53 -11.85 -11.15
N ILE A 179 7.25 -11.88 -11.54
CA ILE A 179 6.66 -10.92 -12.49
C ILE A 179 6.77 -9.46 -12.01
N ASN A 180 6.87 -9.23 -10.70
CA ASN A 180 7.01 -7.89 -10.12
C ASN A 180 8.43 -7.31 -10.27
N ILE A 181 9.45 -8.13 -10.57
CA ILE A 181 10.85 -7.68 -10.52
C ILE A 181 11.14 -6.67 -11.64
N ALA A 182 10.83 -7.01 -12.88
CA ALA A 182 11.14 -6.15 -14.02
C ALA A 182 10.38 -4.80 -13.97
N PRO A 183 9.04 -4.77 -13.77
CA PRO A 183 8.32 -3.50 -13.61
C PRO A 183 8.72 -2.75 -12.34
N GLY A 184 9.12 -3.44 -11.26
CA GLY A 184 9.60 -2.81 -10.04
C GLY A 184 10.92 -2.07 -10.23
N VAL A 185 11.88 -2.69 -10.92
CA VAL A 185 13.14 -2.04 -11.28
C VAL A 185 12.88 -0.83 -12.18
N LEU A 186 12.02 -0.96 -13.18
CA LEU A 186 11.63 0.15 -14.06
C LEU A 186 11.01 1.30 -13.26
N ALA A 187 10.04 1.00 -12.40
CA ALA A 187 9.38 2.00 -11.58
C ALA A 187 10.36 2.69 -10.63
N LEU A 188 11.30 1.95 -10.03
CA LEU A 188 12.34 2.51 -9.17
C LEU A 188 13.25 3.48 -9.94
N LEU A 189 13.72 3.09 -11.12
CA LEU A 189 14.58 3.92 -11.96
C LEU A 189 13.86 5.20 -12.39
N LEU A 190 12.61 5.09 -12.82
CA LEU A 190 11.79 6.25 -13.20
C LEU A 190 11.54 7.17 -11.99
N THR A 191 11.20 6.61 -10.83
CA THR A 191 11.03 7.36 -9.58
C THR A 191 12.26 8.20 -9.25
N LEU A 192 13.43 7.58 -9.30
CA LEU A 192 14.70 8.26 -8.99
C LEU A 192 15.10 9.33 -10.02
N ARG A 193 14.60 9.24 -11.26
CA ARG A 193 14.91 10.20 -12.32
C ARG A 193 13.92 11.34 -12.42
N THR A 194 12.65 11.10 -12.16
CA THR A 194 11.58 12.05 -12.51
C THR A 194 10.89 12.71 -11.34
N LEU A 195 10.82 12.03 -10.17
CA LEU A 195 10.16 12.63 -9.03
C LEU A 195 11.03 13.73 -8.39
N PRO A 196 10.46 14.90 -8.09
CA PRO A 196 11.16 15.94 -7.37
C PRO A 196 11.50 15.49 -5.94
N ASN A 197 12.62 15.96 -5.42
CA ASN A 197 13.06 15.62 -4.07
C ASN A 197 12.63 16.72 -3.07
N ASP A 198 11.36 17.11 -3.14
CA ASP A 198 10.83 18.16 -2.27
C ASP A 198 10.57 17.58 -0.89
N THR A 199 11.46 17.93 0.03
CA THR A 199 11.22 17.72 1.46
C THR A 199 10.55 18.96 2.01
N HIS A 200 9.30 18.83 2.38
CA HIS A 200 8.64 19.85 3.18
C HIS A 200 8.88 19.49 4.65
N PRO A 201 9.74 20.21 5.36
CA PRO A 201 10.00 19.88 6.77
C PRO A 201 8.69 20.05 7.55
N SER A 202 8.07 18.93 7.89
CA SER A 202 6.92 18.94 8.79
C SER A 202 7.39 19.42 10.15
N ARG A 203 6.73 20.46 10.67
CA ARG A 203 7.06 21.06 11.97
C ARG A 203 6.69 20.09 13.09
N GLY A 204 7.68 19.73 13.91
CA GLY A 204 7.50 18.97 15.16
C GLY A 204 8.02 17.52 15.13
N PRO A 205 8.13 16.87 16.31
CA PRO A 205 8.59 15.48 16.44
C PRO A 205 7.58 14.49 15.84
N PHE A 206 8.06 13.33 15.37
CA PHE A 206 7.19 12.26 14.88
C PHE A 206 6.41 11.63 16.03
N ASP A 207 5.10 11.44 15.85
CA ASP A 207 4.24 10.83 16.88
C ASP A 207 4.41 9.29 16.88
N VAL A 208 5.53 8.81 17.43
CA VAL A 208 5.81 7.38 17.53
C VAL A 208 4.71 6.61 18.29
N PRO A 209 4.22 7.09 19.46
CA PRO A 209 3.13 6.39 20.13
C PRO A 209 1.83 6.34 19.31
N GLY A 210 1.49 7.42 18.59
CA GLY A 210 0.35 7.44 17.68
C GLY A 210 0.51 6.45 16.53
N ALA A 211 1.72 6.32 15.98
CA ALA A 211 2.04 5.36 14.93
C ALA A 211 1.90 3.91 15.42
N LEU A 212 2.40 3.60 16.62
CA LEU A 212 2.28 2.27 17.23
C LEU A 212 0.83 1.91 17.56
N LEU A 213 0.06 2.85 18.09
CA LEU A 213 -1.37 2.64 18.37
C LEU A 213 -2.18 2.44 17.08
N SER A 214 -1.87 3.19 16.03
CA SER A 214 -2.48 3.02 14.70
C SER A 214 -2.16 1.63 14.12
N ALA A 215 -0.90 1.19 14.18
CA ALA A 215 -0.48 -0.11 13.72
C ALA A 215 -1.17 -1.23 14.52
N LEU A 216 -1.20 -1.11 15.84
CA LEU A 216 -1.86 -2.09 16.71
C LEU A 216 -3.37 -2.17 16.44
N MET A 217 -4.04 -1.02 16.30
CA MET A 217 -5.48 -0.97 16.00
C MET A 217 -5.79 -1.66 14.67
N LEU A 218 -5.07 -1.29 13.60
CA LEU A 218 -5.31 -1.85 12.28
C LEU A 218 -4.92 -3.33 12.21
N GLY A 219 -3.79 -3.70 12.81
CA GLY A 219 -3.36 -5.09 12.89
C GLY A 219 -4.34 -5.97 13.66
N ALA A 220 -4.83 -5.50 14.80
CA ALA A 220 -5.84 -6.22 15.58
C ALA A 220 -7.19 -6.29 14.85
N ALA A 221 -7.59 -5.25 14.12
CA ALA A 221 -8.81 -5.27 13.31
C ALA A 221 -8.74 -6.32 12.19
N VAL A 222 -7.60 -6.42 11.48
CA VAL A 222 -7.38 -7.45 10.46
C VAL A 222 -7.40 -8.84 11.10
N MET A 223 -6.75 -9.05 12.24
CA MET A 223 -6.78 -10.33 12.95
C MET A 223 -8.19 -10.69 13.44
N ALA A 224 -9.00 -9.71 13.83
CA ALA A 224 -10.38 -9.94 14.20
C ALA A 224 -11.24 -10.38 13.01
N SER A 225 -11.04 -9.79 11.82
CA SER A 225 -11.79 -10.16 10.61
C SER A 225 -11.49 -11.59 10.13
N ASP A 226 -10.27 -12.09 10.39
CA ASP A 226 -9.83 -13.44 10.03
C ASP A 226 -10.04 -14.47 11.14
N ALA A 227 -10.64 -14.06 12.26
CA ALA A 227 -10.81 -14.94 13.42
C ALA A 227 -11.81 -16.06 13.18
N LEU A 228 -11.38 -17.30 13.34
CA LEU A 228 -12.20 -18.51 13.19
C LEU A 228 -12.97 -18.89 14.47
N SER A 229 -12.63 -18.30 15.61
CA SER A 229 -13.29 -18.55 16.89
C SER A 229 -13.84 -17.25 17.49
N LEU A 230 -14.94 -17.37 18.22
CA LEU A 230 -15.57 -16.23 18.90
C LEU A 230 -14.62 -15.59 19.94
N GLU A 231 -13.80 -16.39 20.62
CA GLU A 231 -12.82 -15.91 21.59
C GLU A 231 -11.74 -15.05 20.91
N ALA A 232 -11.21 -15.50 19.76
CA ALA A 232 -10.23 -14.73 18.98
C ALA A 232 -10.85 -13.44 18.41
N LEU A 233 -12.07 -13.51 17.88
CA LEU A 233 -12.82 -12.35 17.40
C LEU A 233 -13.01 -11.31 18.52
N LEU A 234 -13.49 -11.74 19.70
CA LEU A 234 -13.70 -10.85 20.82
C LEU A 234 -12.37 -10.29 21.37
N GLY A 235 -11.33 -11.12 21.45
CA GLY A 235 -10.01 -10.71 21.94
C GLY A 235 -9.35 -9.68 21.03
N PHE A 236 -9.25 -9.95 19.73
CA PHE A 236 -8.69 -9.02 18.75
C PHE A 236 -9.58 -7.80 18.54
N GLY A 237 -10.90 -7.97 18.54
CA GLY A 237 -11.87 -6.88 18.43
C GLY A 237 -11.76 -5.91 19.63
N ALA A 238 -11.66 -6.44 20.84
CA ALA A 238 -11.45 -5.62 22.04
C ALA A 238 -10.09 -4.90 22.00
N LEU A 239 -9.02 -5.57 21.56
CA LEU A 239 -7.71 -4.97 21.39
C LEU A 239 -7.74 -3.83 20.35
N ALA A 240 -8.39 -4.02 19.21
CA ALA A 240 -8.56 -3.00 18.18
C ALA A 240 -9.35 -1.79 18.72
N LEU A 241 -10.42 -2.03 19.47
CA LEU A 241 -11.23 -0.99 20.10
C LEU A 241 -10.43 -0.19 21.12
N VAL A 242 -9.73 -0.85 22.04
CA VAL A 242 -8.90 -0.20 23.07
C VAL A 242 -7.78 0.61 22.41
N ALA A 243 -7.06 0.04 21.43
CA ALA A 243 -6.02 0.74 20.70
C ALA A 243 -6.59 1.95 19.94
N GLY A 244 -7.78 1.84 19.34
CA GLY A 244 -8.48 2.93 18.67
C GLY A 244 -8.91 4.05 19.61
N LEU A 245 -9.43 3.72 20.79
CA LEU A 245 -9.78 4.72 21.83
C LEU A 245 -8.54 5.45 22.35
N LEU A 246 -7.45 4.71 22.61
CA LEU A 246 -6.17 5.30 23.02
C LEU A 246 -5.59 6.18 21.91
N LEU A 247 -5.67 5.77 20.63
CA LEU A 247 -5.28 6.57 19.51
C LEU A 247 -6.11 7.86 19.42
N ALA A 248 -7.43 7.76 19.52
CA ALA A 248 -8.31 8.93 19.50
C ALA A 248 -8.01 9.93 20.62
N TRP A 249 -7.74 9.40 21.83
CA TRP A 249 -7.29 10.22 22.97
C TRP A 249 -5.93 10.88 22.69
N ARG A 250 -4.98 10.12 22.12
CA ARG A 250 -3.65 10.60 21.75
C ARG A 250 -3.71 11.71 20.72
N LEU A 251 -4.49 11.53 19.64
CA LEU A 251 -4.64 12.50 18.55
C LEU A 251 -5.15 13.85 19.03
N LYS A 252 -5.98 13.88 20.11
CA LYS A 252 -6.48 15.12 20.72
C LYS A 252 -5.44 15.84 21.57
N ARG A 253 -4.41 15.14 22.08
CA ARG A 253 -3.44 15.69 23.04
C ARG A 253 -2.03 15.86 22.48
N ALA A 254 -1.69 15.16 21.41
CA ALA A 254 -0.37 15.26 20.81
C ALA A 254 -0.13 16.62 20.15
N PRO A 255 1.04 17.25 20.38
CA PRO A 255 1.37 18.54 19.77
C PRO A 255 1.52 18.46 18.24
N ALA A 256 1.90 17.29 17.72
CA ALA A 256 1.99 16.99 16.28
C ALA A 256 1.42 15.59 16.03
N PRO A 257 0.08 15.44 16.02
CA PRO A 257 -0.56 14.14 15.92
C PRO A 257 -0.31 13.49 14.56
N LEU A 258 -0.28 12.14 14.52
CA LEU A 258 -0.12 11.34 13.29
C LEU A 258 -1.15 11.71 12.22
N LEU A 259 -2.39 11.89 12.64
CA LEU A 259 -3.52 12.35 11.81
C LEU A 259 -4.12 13.60 12.44
N PRO A 260 -4.22 14.73 11.71
CA PRO A 260 -4.82 15.95 12.24
C PRO A 260 -6.30 15.73 12.60
N PRO A 261 -6.74 15.93 13.86
CA PRO A 261 -8.14 15.68 14.26
C PRO A 261 -9.14 16.56 13.51
N GLN A 262 -8.69 17.71 13.00
CA GLN A 262 -9.50 18.64 12.23
C GLN A 262 -10.05 18.03 10.92
N LEU A 263 -9.38 17.00 10.37
CA LEU A 263 -9.87 16.29 9.20
C LEU A 263 -11.20 15.59 9.48
N PHE A 264 -11.34 14.98 10.64
CA PHE A 264 -12.57 14.29 11.05
C PHE A 264 -13.70 15.25 11.46
N ALA A 265 -13.37 16.48 11.83
CA ALA A 265 -14.36 17.53 12.08
C ALA A 265 -15.01 18.06 10.78
N ASN A 266 -14.38 17.84 9.62
CA ASN A 266 -14.93 18.24 8.33
C ASN A 266 -15.96 17.18 7.86
N ALA A 267 -17.25 17.58 7.86
CA ALA A 267 -18.35 16.68 7.48
C ALA A 267 -18.18 16.10 6.06
N ARG A 268 -17.62 16.87 5.10
CA ARG A 268 -17.39 16.39 3.73
C ARG A 268 -16.33 15.28 3.70
N PHE A 269 -15.27 15.42 4.48
CA PHE A 269 -14.23 14.41 4.61
C PHE A 269 -14.78 13.14 5.25
N SER A 270 -15.50 13.27 6.36
CA SER A 270 -16.09 12.14 7.09
C SER A 270 -17.12 11.38 6.26
N LEU A 271 -17.98 12.09 5.51
CA LEU A 271 -18.93 11.45 4.59
C LEU A 271 -18.21 10.75 3.43
N ALA A 272 -17.18 11.36 2.84
CA ALA A 272 -16.39 10.70 1.78
C ALA A 272 -15.65 9.47 2.29
N ALA A 273 -15.12 9.49 3.51
CA ALA A 273 -14.48 8.34 4.14
C ALA A 273 -15.49 7.20 4.41
N LEU A 274 -16.69 7.54 4.91
CA LEU A 274 -17.76 6.57 5.14
C LEU A 274 -18.28 5.96 3.84
N THR A 275 -18.47 6.75 2.79
CA THR A 275 -18.89 6.22 1.47
C THR A 275 -17.82 5.33 0.87
N SER A 276 -16.53 5.66 1.01
CA SER A 276 -15.43 4.79 0.58
C SER A 276 -15.44 3.48 1.35
N LEU A 277 -15.58 3.52 2.67
CA LEU A 277 -15.65 2.32 3.49
C LEU A 277 -16.84 1.43 3.08
N ALA A 278 -18.02 2.00 2.90
CA ALA A 278 -19.21 1.27 2.47
C ALA A 278 -19.11 0.67 1.05
N SER A 279 -18.21 1.18 0.22
CA SER A 279 -17.97 0.65 -1.14
C SER A 279 -17.07 -0.58 -1.15
N PHE A 280 -16.36 -0.86 -0.05
CA PHE A 280 -15.44 -2.01 0.09
C PHE A 280 -16.02 -3.14 0.95
N VAL A 281 -17.20 -2.95 1.55
CA VAL A 281 -17.99 -3.95 2.28
C VAL A 281 -19.08 -4.53 1.39
#